data_3f00e64a7185d7c6c4daf58bc88fa8c6
#
_entry.id   3f00e64a7185d7c6c4daf58bc88fa8c6
#
_cell.length_a   1.000
_cell.length_b   1.000
_cell.length_c   1.000
_cell.angle_alpha   90.00
_cell.angle_beta   90.00
_cell.angle_gamma   90.00
#
_symmetry.space_group_name_H-M   'P 1'
#
loop_
_entity.id
_entity.type
_entity.pdbx_description
1 polymer ?
#
loop_
_entity_poly.entity_id
_entity_poly.type
_entity_poly.pdbx_seq_one_letter_code
_entity_poly.pdbx_strand_id
1 'polypeptide(L)'
;MTAIDPIRLAAALLLVLLASAAARSQETETDIWRKVREGQFAGRSFEPGADQVITLEAPNRAEDAAVVPILIHAVQSQQPQRFIKKIYLVIDKNPSPMGAVFTLTPDSGRADIETRIRIEDYSWVRAIAEMQDGKLYMATRYVKASGGCSAPAGKDMESAMARLGKMKFRTDGGVQLGEPNLAELMISHPNVSGLAMDQVTRLYAPPRFVRTVQVSYAGKTVMSADVDFTISENPNFRFYFVPRADGELKAEVVDSSNATFETSVAIRSGAGAGS
;
A
#
# COMPACT_ATOMS: atom_id res chain seq x y z
N MET A 1 -17.42 41.23 -39.16
CA MET A 1 -17.32 40.49 -37.86
C MET A 1 -18.11 39.18 -38.05
N THR A 2 -17.45 38.08 -38.33
CA THR A 2 -18.07 36.78 -38.52
C THR A 2 -18.36 36.15 -37.16
N ALA A 3 -19.66 35.97 -36.86
CA ALA A 3 -20.08 35.34 -35.63
C ALA A 3 -19.60 33.86 -35.64
N ILE A 4 -18.87 33.46 -34.62
CA ILE A 4 -18.43 32.07 -34.42
C ILE A 4 -19.67 31.27 -34.04
N ASP A 5 -19.98 30.23 -34.81
CA ASP A 5 -21.10 29.34 -34.58
C ASP A 5 -20.90 28.59 -33.24
N PRO A 6 -21.82 28.76 -32.26
CA PRO A 6 -21.66 28.15 -30.94
C PRO A 6 -21.61 26.62 -30.97
N ILE A 7 -22.20 25.97 -32.00
CA ILE A 7 -22.16 24.51 -32.18
C ILE A 7 -20.76 24.06 -32.57
N ARG A 8 -20.05 24.82 -33.42
CA ARG A 8 -18.67 24.51 -33.80
C ARG A 8 -17.68 24.72 -32.64
N LEU A 9 -17.94 25.73 -31.80
CA LEU A 9 -17.14 25.98 -30.60
C LEU A 9 -17.32 24.85 -29.57
N ALA A 10 -18.56 24.40 -29.33
CA ALA A 10 -18.85 23.28 -28.43
C ALA A 10 -18.24 21.93 -28.94
N ALA A 11 -18.30 21.67 -30.25
CA ALA A 11 -17.71 20.48 -30.84
C ALA A 11 -16.16 20.50 -30.74
N ALA A 12 -15.54 21.67 -30.95
CA ALA A 12 -14.10 21.81 -30.80
C ALA A 12 -13.65 21.63 -29.33
N LEU A 13 -14.40 22.14 -28.35
CA LEU A 13 -14.13 21.98 -26.94
C LEU A 13 -14.23 20.50 -26.52
N LEU A 14 -15.25 19.79 -27.01
CA LEU A 14 -15.46 18.36 -26.75
C LEU A 14 -14.30 17.51 -27.33
N LEU A 15 -13.84 17.81 -28.55
CA LEU A 15 -12.69 17.15 -29.16
C LEU A 15 -11.39 17.36 -28.39
N VAL A 16 -11.15 18.57 -27.85
CA VAL A 16 -9.98 18.87 -27.03
C VAL A 16 -10.03 18.12 -25.70
N LEU A 17 -11.20 17.99 -25.06
CA LEU A 17 -11.38 17.23 -23.83
C LEU A 17 -11.17 15.74 -24.04
N LEU A 18 -11.68 15.17 -25.16
CA LEU A 18 -11.48 13.77 -25.52
C LEU A 18 -10.00 13.47 -25.85
N ALA A 19 -9.33 14.36 -26.55
CA ALA A 19 -7.90 14.22 -26.86
C ALA A 19 -7.04 14.29 -25.58
N SER A 20 -7.39 15.15 -24.62
CA SER A 20 -6.69 15.25 -23.34
C SER A 20 -6.87 14.01 -22.45
N ALA A 21 -8.05 13.38 -22.49
CA ALA A 21 -8.31 12.14 -21.76
C ALA A 21 -7.55 10.96 -22.38
N ALA A 22 -7.52 10.86 -23.71
CA ALA A 22 -6.77 9.84 -24.43
C ALA A 22 -5.24 9.98 -24.20
N ALA A 23 -4.70 11.20 -24.21
CA ALA A 23 -3.29 11.46 -23.92
C ALA A 23 -2.90 11.04 -22.50
N ARG A 24 -3.74 11.33 -21.49
CA ARG A 24 -3.51 10.89 -20.11
C ARG A 24 -3.53 9.37 -19.96
N SER A 25 -4.46 8.68 -20.63
CA SER A 25 -4.53 7.22 -20.57
C SER A 25 -3.29 6.57 -21.21
N GLN A 26 -2.73 7.16 -22.23
CA GLN A 26 -1.52 6.68 -22.93
C GLN A 26 -0.24 6.93 -22.10
N GLU A 27 -0.19 8.02 -21.34
CA GLU A 27 0.95 8.35 -20.47
C GLU A 27 1.09 7.37 -19.29
N THR A 28 -0.03 6.82 -18.78
CA THR A 28 -0.02 5.85 -17.69
C THR A 28 0.19 4.40 -18.14
N GLU A 29 0.12 4.10 -19.44
CA GLU A 29 0.28 2.76 -20.00
C GLU A 29 1.75 2.46 -20.28
N THR A 30 2.47 1.91 -19.30
CA THR A 30 3.86 1.47 -19.46
C THR A 30 3.93 0.01 -19.92
N ASP A 31 5.02 -0.40 -20.57
CA ASP A 31 5.22 -1.80 -21.00
C ASP A 31 5.25 -2.75 -19.80
N ILE A 32 5.78 -2.30 -18.66
CA ILE A 32 5.82 -3.08 -17.43
C ILE A 32 4.40 -3.23 -16.86
N TRP A 33 3.64 -2.14 -16.81
CA TRP A 33 2.26 -2.19 -16.36
C TRP A 33 1.41 -3.13 -17.24
N ARG A 34 1.61 -3.09 -18.56
CA ARG A 34 0.91 -4.00 -19.47
C ARG A 34 1.17 -5.47 -19.11
N LYS A 35 2.43 -5.85 -18.86
CA LYS A 35 2.81 -7.22 -18.42
C LYS A 35 2.20 -7.59 -17.07
N VAL A 36 2.20 -6.67 -16.10
CA VAL A 36 1.57 -6.89 -14.79
C VAL A 36 0.06 -7.08 -14.96
N ARG A 37 -0.59 -6.23 -15.78
CA ARG A 37 -2.02 -6.31 -16.06
C ARG A 37 -2.39 -7.64 -16.74
N GLU A 38 -1.63 -8.06 -17.73
CA GLU A 38 -1.86 -9.34 -18.43
C GLU A 38 -1.63 -10.54 -17.51
N GLY A 39 -0.63 -10.51 -16.65
CA GLY A 39 -0.33 -11.62 -15.72
C GLY A 39 -1.28 -11.70 -14.53
N GLN A 40 -1.60 -10.57 -13.92
CA GLN A 40 -2.36 -10.53 -12.66
C GLN A 40 -3.85 -10.30 -12.85
N PHE A 41 -4.25 -9.59 -13.91
CA PHE A 41 -5.63 -9.14 -14.14
C PHE A 41 -6.17 -9.56 -15.52
N ALA A 42 -5.62 -10.64 -16.11
CA ALA A 42 -5.99 -11.08 -17.45
C ALA A 42 -7.51 -11.21 -17.64
N GLY A 43 -8.02 -10.60 -18.70
CA GLY A 43 -9.46 -10.62 -19.03
C GLY A 43 -10.36 -9.75 -18.15
N ARG A 44 -9.79 -9.00 -17.20
CA ARG A 44 -10.54 -8.10 -16.31
C ARG A 44 -10.38 -6.65 -16.75
N SER A 45 -11.48 -5.89 -16.76
CA SER A 45 -11.48 -4.45 -17.03
C SER A 45 -11.39 -3.65 -15.74
N PHE A 46 -10.86 -2.43 -15.86
CA PHE A 46 -10.88 -1.45 -14.78
C PHE A 46 -12.08 -0.53 -14.97
N GLU A 47 -12.88 -0.38 -13.92
CA GLU A 47 -14.08 0.44 -13.93
C GLU A 47 -13.72 1.95 -13.90
N PRO A 48 -14.50 2.80 -14.52
CA PRO A 48 -14.38 4.25 -14.38
C PRO A 48 -14.80 4.72 -12.99
N GLY A 49 -14.42 5.97 -12.61
CA GLY A 49 -14.82 6.55 -11.32
C GLY A 49 -14.04 5.99 -10.13
N ALA A 50 -12.78 5.63 -10.33
CA ALA A 50 -11.92 5.12 -9.27
C ALA A 50 -11.82 6.08 -8.07
N ASP A 51 -11.86 7.40 -8.30
CA ASP A 51 -11.85 8.45 -7.30
C ASP A 51 -13.04 8.41 -6.32
N GLN A 52 -14.12 7.73 -6.69
CA GLN A 52 -15.28 7.47 -5.81
C GLN A 52 -15.13 6.20 -4.96
N VAL A 53 -14.09 5.42 -5.19
CA VAL A 53 -13.83 4.15 -4.50
C VAL A 53 -12.51 4.18 -3.75
N ILE A 54 -11.44 4.59 -4.41
CA ILE A 54 -10.08 4.57 -3.88
C ILE A 54 -9.27 5.77 -4.39
N THR A 55 -8.48 6.36 -3.54
CA THR A 55 -7.48 7.36 -3.91
C THR A 55 -6.10 6.93 -3.42
N LEU A 56 -5.06 7.48 -4.05
CA LEU A 56 -3.67 7.24 -3.70
C LEU A 56 -2.97 8.57 -3.51
N GLU A 57 -2.36 8.77 -2.36
CA GLU A 57 -1.50 9.89 -2.08
C GLU A 57 -0.05 9.43 -2.01
N ALA A 58 0.82 10.17 -2.66
CA ALA A 58 2.27 10.01 -2.63
C ALA A 58 2.93 11.33 -3.02
N PRO A 59 4.16 11.62 -2.58
CA PRO A 59 4.86 12.84 -2.97
C PRO A 59 5.19 12.81 -4.47
N ASN A 60 5.10 13.96 -5.15
CA ASN A 60 5.51 14.07 -6.55
C ASN A 60 7.02 13.82 -6.74
N ARG A 61 7.81 14.15 -5.71
CA ARG A 61 9.25 13.87 -5.59
C ARG A 61 9.53 13.43 -4.16
N ALA A 62 10.16 12.27 -4.01
CA ALA A 62 10.60 11.79 -2.71
C ALA A 62 11.98 12.39 -2.37
N GLU A 63 12.16 12.72 -1.10
CA GLU A 63 13.48 13.12 -0.55
C GLU A 63 14.39 11.91 -0.40
N ASP A 64 13.81 10.77 0.01
CA ASP A 64 14.48 9.47 0.12
C ASP A 64 13.67 8.41 -0.65
N ALA A 65 14.27 7.84 -1.68
CA ALA A 65 13.64 6.82 -2.50
C ALA A 65 13.48 5.46 -1.78
N ALA A 66 14.20 5.25 -0.68
CA ALA A 66 14.08 4.06 0.16
C ALA A 66 12.93 4.16 1.18
N VAL A 67 12.39 5.37 1.41
CA VAL A 67 11.36 5.63 2.45
C VAL A 67 10.30 6.59 1.92
N VAL A 68 9.58 6.19 0.88
CA VAL A 68 8.52 7.01 0.27
C VAL A 68 7.19 6.74 0.95
N PRO A 69 6.59 7.71 1.65
CA PRO A 69 5.30 7.53 2.29
C PRO A 69 4.19 7.46 1.24
N ILE A 70 3.24 6.56 1.44
CA ILE A 70 2.02 6.46 0.66
C ILE A 70 0.80 6.32 1.58
N LEU A 71 -0.31 6.90 1.16
CA LEU A 71 -1.63 6.69 1.75
C LEU A 71 -2.59 6.23 0.66
N ILE A 72 -3.14 5.05 0.85
CA ILE A 72 -4.26 4.53 0.07
C ILE A 72 -5.51 4.77 0.90
N HIS A 73 -6.43 5.59 0.39
CA HIS A 73 -7.65 5.95 1.07
C HIS A 73 -8.87 5.36 0.37
N ALA A 74 -9.70 4.65 1.12
CA ALA A 74 -10.98 4.14 0.68
C ALA A 74 -12.07 5.18 0.93
N VAL A 75 -12.73 5.63 -0.13
CA VAL A 75 -13.77 6.67 -0.05
C VAL A 75 -15.02 6.15 0.67
N GLN A 76 -15.24 4.83 0.64
CA GLN A 76 -16.42 4.20 1.22
C GLN A 76 -16.05 3.31 2.41
N SER A 77 -16.98 3.20 3.38
CA SER A 77 -16.84 2.26 4.49
C SER A 77 -16.94 0.81 4.01
N GLN A 78 -16.30 -0.10 4.76
CA GLN A 78 -16.36 -1.54 4.54
C GLN A 78 -17.67 -2.11 5.11
N GLN A 79 -18.63 -2.41 4.25
CA GLN A 79 -19.91 -3.02 4.62
C GLN A 79 -19.95 -4.47 4.13
N PRO A 80 -20.62 -5.40 4.85
CA PRO A 80 -20.68 -6.81 4.41
C PRO A 80 -21.18 -7.02 2.99
N GLN A 81 -22.05 -6.14 2.51
CA GLN A 81 -22.64 -6.20 1.15
C GLN A 81 -21.79 -5.50 0.10
N ARG A 82 -20.89 -4.60 0.52
CA ARG A 82 -20.03 -3.84 -0.39
C ARG A 82 -18.75 -3.41 0.32
N PHE A 83 -17.64 -4.03 -0.02
CA PHE A 83 -16.34 -3.72 0.55
C PHE A 83 -15.21 -3.95 -0.45
N ILE A 84 -14.09 -3.31 -0.22
CA ILE A 84 -12.83 -3.57 -0.92
C ILE A 84 -12.25 -4.85 -0.30
N LYS A 85 -12.21 -5.92 -1.09
CA LYS A 85 -11.69 -7.22 -0.69
C LYS A 85 -10.17 -7.27 -0.74
N LYS A 86 -9.58 -6.66 -1.78
CA LYS A 86 -8.13 -6.59 -1.96
C LYS A 86 -7.69 -5.22 -2.44
N ILE A 87 -6.49 -4.85 -2.05
CA ILE A 87 -5.76 -3.72 -2.63
C ILE A 87 -4.42 -4.25 -3.12
N TYR A 88 -4.15 -4.07 -4.40
CA TYR A 88 -2.86 -4.37 -5.00
C TYR A 88 -2.07 -3.07 -5.11
N LEU A 89 -0.83 -3.08 -4.64
CA LEU A 89 0.12 -1.98 -4.76
C LEU A 89 1.17 -2.34 -5.80
N VAL A 90 1.19 -1.60 -6.90
CA VAL A 90 2.12 -1.83 -8.01
C VAL A 90 3.00 -0.60 -8.18
N ILE A 91 4.31 -0.80 -8.29
CA ILE A 91 5.29 0.22 -8.63
C ILE A 91 5.96 -0.22 -9.93
N ASP A 92 5.61 0.44 -11.04
CA ASP A 92 5.93 -0.07 -12.39
C ASP A 92 7.40 -0.42 -12.58
N LYS A 93 8.31 0.44 -12.14
CA LYS A 93 9.75 0.27 -12.41
C LYS A 93 10.55 -0.34 -11.27
N ASN A 94 9.90 -0.90 -10.25
CA ASN A 94 10.60 -1.68 -9.25
C ASN A 94 11.00 -3.06 -9.83
N PRO A 95 12.10 -3.66 -9.36
CA PRO A 95 12.52 -5.01 -9.75
C PRO A 95 11.44 -6.07 -9.50
N SER A 96 10.63 -5.87 -8.44
CA SER A 96 9.39 -6.58 -8.19
C SER A 96 8.24 -5.56 -8.27
N PRO A 97 7.53 -5.43 -9.40
CA PRO A 97 6.49 -4.42 -9.56
C PRO A 97 5.31 -4.59 -8.61
N MET A 98 4.92 -5.84 -8.27
CA MET A 98 3.86 -6.14 -7.30
C MET A 98 4.42 -6.06 -5.87
N GLY A 99 4.44 -4.86 -5.29
CA GLY A 99 5.05 -4.60 -3.99
C GLY A 99 4.24 -5.08 -2.79
N ALA A 100 2.91 -5.12 -2.91
CA ALA A 100 2.03 -5.61 -1.85
C ALA A 100 0.65 -6.02 -2.38
N VAL A 101 0.03 -6.99 -1.69
CA VAL A 101 -1.39 -7.33 -1.83
C VAL A 101 -2.01 -7.36 -0.44
N PHE A 102 -2.83 -6.36 -0.14
CA PHE A 102 -3.59 -6.31 1.11
C PHE A 102 -4.94 -7.00 0.90
N THR A 103 -5.30 -7.94 1.74
CA THR A 103 -6.62 -8.57 1.78
C THR A 103 -7.35 -8.08 3.03
N LEU A 104 -8.54 -7.53 2.85
CA LEU A 104 -9.31 -6.87 3.88
C LEU A 104 -10.64 -7.57 4.09
N THR A 105 -11.21 -7.40 5.27
CA THR A 105 -12.54 -7.90 5.62
C THR A 105 -13.45 -6.74 6.03
N PRO A 106 -14.76 -6.93 6.13
CA PRO A 106 -15.65 -5.90 6.70
C PRO A 106 -15.28 -5.49 8.14
N ASP A 107 -14.58 -6.36 8.90
CA ASP A 107 -14.13 -6.05 10.26
C ASP A 107 -12.97 -5.02 10.30
N SER A 108 -12.41 -4.62 9.15
CA SER A 108 -11.54 -3.43 9.06
C SER A 108 -12.33 -2.12 9.19
N GLY A 109 -13.62 -2.09 8.81
CA GLY A 109 -14.47 -0.89 8.84
C GLY A 109 -14.11 0.16 7.79
N ARG A 110 -12.82 0.32 7.46
CA ARG A 110 -12.26 1.15 6.38
C ARG A 110 -11.12 0.39 5.72
N ALA A 111 -10.93 0.61 4.42
CA ALA A 111 -9.85 -0.01 3.66
C ALA A 111 -8.65 0.94 3.44
N ASP A 112 -8.47 1.89 4.34
CA ASP A 112 -7.33 2.81 4.31
C ASP A 112 -6.06 2.06 4.72
N ILE A 113 -4.99 2.24 3.95
CA ILE A 113 -3.66 1.69 4.23
C ILE A 113 -2.63 2.79 4.08
N GLU A 114 -1.85 3.02 5.14
CA GLU A 114 -0.69 3.91 5.09
C GLU A 114 0.56 3.09 5.38
N THR A 115 1.58 3.27 4.55
CA THR A 115 2.87 2.59 4.69
C THR A 115 3.97 3.36 3.98
N ARG A 116 5.18 2.82 3.97
CA ARG A 116 6.34 3.38 3.26
C ARG A 116 6.90 2.36 2.30
N ILE A 117 7.25 2.82 1.10
CA ILE A 117 7.74 1.97 0.02
C ILE A 117 9.10 2.43 -0.50
N ARG A 118 9.79 1.52 -1.15
CA ARG A 118 10.99 1.81 -1.96
C ARG A 118 10.58 2.03 -3.42
N ILE A 119 11.25 2.96 -4.09
CA ILE A 119 11.08 3.22 -5.51
C ILE A 119 12.45 3.20 -6.18
N GLU A 120 12.65 2.30 -7.16
CA GLU A 120 13.95 2.14 -7.81
C GLU A 120 14.19 3.17 -8.91
N ASP A 121 13.17 3.56 -9.67
CA ASP A 121 13.26 4.59 -10.71
C ASP A 121 11.96 5.38 -10.78
N TYR A 122 12.00 6.57 -11.35
CA TYR A 122 10.84 7.44 -11.61
C TYR A 122 9.68 6.61 -12.17
N SER A 123 8.62 6.48 -11.41
CA SER A 123 7.63 5.42 -11.64
C SER A 123 6.20 5.86 -11.39
N TRP A 124 5.28 5.22 -12.08
CA TRP A 124 3.90 5.18 -11.65
C TRP A 124 3.77 4.23 -10.45
N VAL A 125 3.12 4.72 -9.42
CA VAL A 125 2.62 3.93 -8.28
C VAL A 125 1.13 3.78 -8.48
N ARG A 126 0.64 2.54 -8.36
CA ARG A 126 -0.77 2.19 -8.60
C ARG A 126 -1.35 1.49 -7.39
N ALA A 127 -2.50 1.98 -6.93
CA ALA A 127 -3.34 1.29 -5.97
C ALA A 127 -4.58 0.77 -6.70
N ILE A 128 -4.77 -0.55 -6.68
CA ILE A 128 -5.88 -1.21 -7.38
C ILE A 128 -6.77 -1.85 -6.35
N ALA A 129 -7.99 -1.33 -6.21
CA ALA A 129 -9.02 -1.91 -5.36
C ALA A 129 -9.79 -3.00 -6.13
N GLU A 130 -9.83 -4.19 -5.56
CA GLU A 130 -10.75 -5.25 -5.97
C GLU A 130 -11.91 -5.31 -4.99
N MET A 131 -13.10 -5.01 -5.50
CA MET A 131 -14.33 -5.13 -4.73
C MET A 131 -14.70 -6.60 -4.52
N GLN A 132 -15.58 -6.87 -3.55
CA GLN A 132 -16.09 -8.24 -3.33
C GLN A 132 -16.82 -8.83 -4.55
N ASP A 133 -17.42 -8.00 -5.40
CA ASP A 133 -18.09 -8.42 -6.66
C ASP A 133 -17.11 -8.63 -7.82
N GLY A 134 -15.81 -8.44 -7.57
CA GLY A 134 -14.73 -8.63 -8.54
C GLY A 134 -14.43 -7.41 -9.40
N LYS A 135 -15.14 -6.28 -9.27
CA LYS A 135 -14.82 -5.05 -9.99
C LYS A 135 -13.48 -4.48 -9.56
N LEU A 136 -12.73 -3.92 -10.51
CA LEU A 136 -11.42 -3.32 -10.27
C LEU A 136 -11.49 -1.81 -10.49
N TYR A 137 -10.89 -1.07 -9.55
CA TYR A 137 -10.73 0.39 -9.63
C TYR A 137 -9.26 0.73 -9.39
N MET A 138 -8.69 1.65 -10.16
CA MET A 138 -7.26 1.96 -10.08
C MET A 138 -7.01 3.46 -9.88
N ALA A 139 -6.35 3.81 -8.78
CA ALA A 139 -5.77 5.12 -8.54
C ALA A 139 -4.27 5.10 -8.84
N THR A 140 -3.73 6.19 -9.40
CA THR A 140 -2.32 6.28 -9.80
C THR A 140 -1.67 7.58 -9.33
N ARG A 141 -0.34 7.50 -9.05
CA ARG A 141 0.52 8.67 -8.81
C ARG A 141 1.87 8.46 -9.48
N TYR A 142 2.37 9.48 -10.14
CA TYR A 142 3.74 9.47 -10.66
C TYR A 142 4.68 10.05 -9.61
N VAL A 143 5.70 9.27 -9.23
CA VAL A 143 6.68 9.65 -8.20
C VAL A 143 8.07 9.73 -8.79
N LYS A 144 8.75 10.84 -8.57
CA LYS A 144 10.15 11.05 -8.95
C LYS A 144 11.05 10.63 -7.78
N ALA A 145 11.53 9.39 -7.82
CA ALA A 145 12.44 8.79 -6.85
C ALA A 145 13.34 7.79 -7.57
N SER A 146 14.56 7.57 -7.11
CA SER A 146 15.51 6.66 -7.76
C SER A 146 16.46 6.02 -6.76
N GLY A 147 16.76 4.70 -6.95
CA GLY A 147 17.73 3.95 -6.17
C GLY A 147 17.22 3.43 -4.84
N GLY A 148 15.90 3.42 -4.59
CA GLY A 148 15.36 3.01 -3.30
C GLY A 148 15.49 1.52 -2.99
N CYS A 149 15.37 0.65 -3.99
CA CYS A 149 15.52 -0.79 -3.79
C CYS A 149 16.99 -1.22 -3.70
N SER A 150 17.88 -0.47 -4.36
CA SER A 150 19.34 -0.68 -4.34
C SER A 150 20.03 0.14 -3.24
N ALA A 151 19.30 0.95 -2.47
CA ALA A 151 19.85 1.67 -1.33
C ALA A 151 20.44 0.69 -0.29
N PRO A 152 21.63 0.99 0.29
CA PRO A 152 22.16 0.21 1.38
C PRO A 152 21.13 0.10 2.52
N ALA A 153 21.00 -1.08 3.11
CA ALA A 153 20.28 -1.21 4.38
C ALA A 153 20.94 -0.32 5.42
N GLY A 154 20.14 0.22 6.36
CA GLY A 154 20.54 1.26 7.29
C GLY A 154 21.95 1.06 7.91
N LYS A 155 22.54 2.15 8.35
CA LYS A 155 23.97 2.26 8.72
C LYS A 155 24.48 1.26 9.78
N ASP A 156 23.57 0.59 10.49
CA ASP A 156 23.91 -0.35 11.58
C ASP A 156 23.08 -1.63 11.45
N MET A 157 23.56 -2.54 10.61
CA MET A 157 22.94 -3.85 10.41
C MET A 157 22.94 -4.70 11.67
N GLU A 158 23.98 -4.62 12.50
CA GLU A 158 24.08 -5.38 13.77
C GLU A 158 22.94 -4.97 14.71
N SER A 159 22.76 -3.68 14.94
CA SER A 159 21.66 -3.16 15.75
C SER A 159 20.28 -3.48 15.15
N ALA A 160 20.13 -3.47 13.81
CA ALA A 160 18.89 -3.85 13.14
C ALA A 160 18.58 -5.34 13.40
N MET A 161 19.58 -6.20 13.30
CA MET A 161 19.44 -7.64 13.58
C MET A 161 19.17 -7.93 15.06
N ALA A 162 19.74 -7.18 15.99
CA ALA A 162 19.46 -7.31 17.43
C ALA A 162 18.00 -6.96 17.80
N ARG A 163 17.33 -6.17 16.95
CA ARG A 163 15.91 -5.81 17.12
C ARG A 163 14.97 -6.58 16.20
N LEU A 164 15.49 -7.51 15.40
CA LEU A 164 14.72 -8.25 14.42
C LEU A 164 13.46 -8.87 15.05
N GLY A 165 12.32 -8.62 14.44
CA GLY A 165 11.04 -9.18 14.85
C GLY A 165 10.42 -8.53 16.09
N LYS A 166 11.04 -7.52 16.70
CA LYS A 166 10.36 -6.73 17.73
C LYS A 166 9.25 -5.94 17.09
N MET A 167 8.06 -6.04 17.64
CA MET A 167 6.86 -5.40 17.09
C MET A 167 6.11 -4.66 18.17
N LYS A 168 5.35 -3.64 17.76
CA LYS A 168 4.47 -2.88 18.64
C LYS A 168 3.23 -2.44 17.89
N PHE A 169 2.08 -2.58 18.53
CA PHE A 169 0.86 -1.86 18.16
C PHE A 169 0.79 -0.49 18.83
N ARG A 170 0.22 0.46 18.11
CA ARG A 170 -0.21 1.75 18.61
C ARG A 170 -1.64 2.01 18.12
N THR A 171 -2.49 2.53 18.98
CA THR A 171 -3.82 3.04 18.64
C THR A 171 -3.89 4.52 18.97
N ASP A 172 -4.51 5.33 18.10
CA ASP A 172 -4.65 6.75 18.32
C ASP A 172 -5.93 7.02 19.16
N GLY A 173 -5.75 7.54 20.38
CA GLY A 173 -6.86 7.89 21.27
C GLY A 173 -7.55 6.69 21.95
N GLY A 174 -8.71 6.94 22.55
CA GLY A 174 -9.55 5.89 23.16
C GLY A 174 -10.26 5.08 22.09
N VAL A 175 -10.23 3.76 22.21
CA VAL A 175 -10.91 2.84 21.30
C VAL A 175 -12.43 2.92 21.49
N GLN A 176 -13.17 3.09 20.38
CA GLN A 176 -14.63 3.14 20.35
C GLN A 176 -15.18 1.82 19.81
N LEU A 177 -16.03 1.14 20.62
CA LEU A 177 -16.68 -0.10 20.19
C LEU A 177 -17.70 0.16 19.07
N GLY A 178 -17.70 -0.73 18.09
CA GLY A 178 -18.61 -0.66 16.94
C GLY A 178 -18.15 0.30 15.82
N GLU A 179 -17.13 1.11 16.06
CA GLU A 179 -16.62 2.09 15.10
C GLU A 179 -15.24 1.68 14.56
N PRO A 180 -14.87 2.14 13.35
CA PRO A 180 -13.51 1.96 12.82
C PRO A 180 -12.48 2.74 13.66
N ASN A 181 -11.52 2.03 14.24
CA ASN A 181 -10.43 2.60 15.01
C ASN A 181 -9.11 2.43 14.25
N LEU A 182 -8.30 3.48 14.22
CA LEU A 182 -6.98 3.46 13.59
C LEU A 182 -5.99 2.71 14.48
N ALA A 183 -5.27 1.77 13.90
CA ALA A 183 -4.14 1.08 14.51
C ALA A 183 -2.90 1.19 13.63
N GLU A 184 -1.74 1.20 14.28
CA GLU A 184 -0.44 1.19 13.64
C GLU A 184 0.33 -0.05 14.13
N LEU A 185 0.79 -0.88 13.20
CA LEU A 185 1.70 -1.99 13.46
C LEU A 185 3.10 -1.59 13.01
N MET A 186 4.02 -1.50 13.96
CA MET A 186 5.44 -1.23 13.71
C MET A 186 6.23 -2.52 13.85
N ILE A 187 7.07 -2.84 12.86
CA ILE A 187 7.87 -4.06 12.79
C ILE A 187 9.33 -3.67 12.67
N SER A 188 10.18 -4.08 13.62
CA SER A 188 11.63 -3.91 13.50
C SER A 188 12.18 -5.01 12.58
N HIS A 189 12.47 -4.65 11.35
CA HIS A 189 13.02 -5.55 10.35
C HIS A 189 13.83 -4.76 9.30
N PRO A 190 15.06 -5.17 8.96
CA PRO A 190 15.89 -4.41 8.01
C PRO A 190 15.36 -4.44 6.57
N ASN A 191 14.47 -5.35 6.24
CA ASN A 191 13.89 -5.53 4.90
C ASN A 191 14.94 -5.43 3.80
N VAL A 192 16.01 -6.24 3.93
CA VAL A 192 17.12 -6.28 2.97
C VAL A 192 16.59 -6.77 1.63
N SER A 193 16.74 -5.96 0.59
CA SER A 193 16.28 -6.30 -0.77
C SER A 193 17.16 -7.34 -1.47
N GLY A 194 18.43 -7.44 -1.09
CA GLY A 194 19.43 -8.21 -1.81
C GLY A 194 20.01 -7.48 -3.05
N LEU A 195 19.62 -6.23 -3.30
CA LEU A 195 20.01 -5.45 -4.48
C LEU A 195 21.08 -4.40 -4.17
N ALA A 196 21.32 -4.14 -2.88
CA ALA A 196 22.37 -3.21 -2.45
C ALA A 196 23.72 -3.93 -2.42
N MET A 197 24.71 -3.40 -3.14
CA MET A 197 26.07 -3.89 -3.12
C MET A 197 26.86 -3.17 -2.01
N ASP A 198 27.50 -3.92 -1.15
CA ASP A 198 28.45 -3.38 -0.18
C ASP A 198 29.65 -2.77 -0.89
N GLN A 199 29.97 -1.50 -0.60
CA GLN A 199 30.98 -0.74 -1.33
C GLN A 199 32.41 -1.21 -1.04
N VAL A 200 32.63 -1.89 0.10
CA VAL A 200 33.95 -2.38 0.53
C VAL A 200 34.18 -3.79 0.00
N THR A 201 33.26 -4.70 0.32
CA THR A 201 33.37 -6.12 -0.03
C THR A 201 32.98 -6.43 -1.46
N ARG A 202 32.23 -5.54 -2.13
CA ARG A 202 31.64 -5.73 -3.46
C ARG A 202 30.66 -6.91 -3.54
N LEU A 203 30.16 -7.36 -2.40
CA LEU A 203 29.17 -8.45 -2.31
C LEU A 203 27.78 -7.86 -2.07
N TYR A 204 26.77 -8.64 -2.47
CA TYR A 204 25.37 -8.35 -2.16
C TYR A 204 24.97 -9.09 -0.88
N ALA A 205 24.30 -8.39 0.03
CA ALA A 205 23.72 -9.03 1.20
C ALA A 205 22.58 -9.98 0.75
N PRO A 206 22.45 -11.16 1.34
CA PRO A 206 21.29 -12.03 1.06
C PRO A 206 19.96 -11.31 1.34
N PRO A 207 18.95 -11.44 0.48
CA PRO A 207 17.66 -10.80 0.72
C PRO A 207 17.01 -11.38 1.98
N ARG A 208 16.50 -10.51 2.84
CA ARG A 208 15.71 -10.88 4.01
C ARG A 208 14.70 -9.78 4.31
N PHE A 209 13.43 -10.06 4.07
CA PHE A 209 12.34 -9.09 4.16
C PHE A 209 11.07 -9.75 4.70
N VAL A 210 10.17 -8.95 5.27
CA VAL A 210 8.82 -9.37 5.64
C VAL A 210 8.09 -9.82 4.38
N ARG A 211 7.45 -11.00 4.45
CA ARG A 211 6.70 -11.61 3.35
C ARG A 211 5.20 -11.61 3.59
N THR A 212 4.79 -11.92 4.81
CA THR A 212 3.37 -11.92 5.16
C THR A 212 3.14 -11.20 6.48
N VAL A 213 2.02 -10.49 6.55
CA VAL A 213 1.51 -9.85 7.77
C VAL A 213 0.06 -10.27 7.91
N GLN A 214 -0.32 -10.83 9.04
CA GLN A 214 -1.71 -11.15 9.35
C GLN A 214 -2.11 -10.42 10.62
N VAL A 215 -3.23 -9.70 10.56
CA VAL A 215 -3.80 -9.00 11.71
C VAL A 215 -5.18 -9.56 12.00
N SER A 216 -5.42 -9.89 13.26
CA SER A 216 -6.71 -10.38 13.75
C SER A 216 -7.16 -9.62 15.00
N TYR A 217 -8.46 -9.49 15.18
CA TYR A 217 -9.09 -8.99 16.40
C TYR A 217 -10.05 -10.01 16.96
N ALA A 218 -9.91 -10.35 18.25
CA ALA A 218 -10.71 -11.39 18.92
C ALA A 218 -10.82 -12.68 18.09
N GLY A 219 -9.70 -13.10 17.48
CA GLY A 219 -9.58 -14.31 16.64
C GLY A 219 -10.13 -14.19 15.23
N LYS A 220 -10.71 -13.05 14.82
CA LYS A 220 -11.19 -12.81 13.45
C LYS A 220 -10.18 -12.01 12.65
N THR A 221 -9.92 -12.41 11.42
CA THR A 221 -9.04 -11.67 10.52
C THR A 221 -9.62 -10.31 10.19
N VAL A 222 -8.84 -9.26 10.42
CA VAL A 222 -9.10 -7.87 10.01
C VAL A 222 -8.46 -7.59 8.67
N MET A 223 -7.17 -7.91 8.56
CA MET A 223 -6.34 -7.67 7.38
C MET A 223 -5.25 -8.73 7.28
N SER A 224 -4.91 -9.13 6.06
CA SER A 224 -3.63 -9.78 5.75
C SER A 224 -2.94 -9.07 4.60
N ALA A 225 -1.62 -9.16 4.55
CA ALA A 225 -0.82 -8.57 3.48
C ALA A 225 0.27 -9.55 3.05
N ASP A 226 0.34 -9.78 1.73
CA ASP A 226 1.51 -10.37 1.08
C ASP A 226 2.37 -9.22 0.59
N VAL A 227 3.62 -9.13 1.04
CA VAL A 227 4.52 -8.03 0.77
C VAL A 227 5.91 -8.53 0.39
N ASP A 228 6.74 -7.64 -0.12
CA ASP A 228 8.13 -7.96 -0.43
C ASP A 228 9.09 -6.82 0.01
N PHE A 229 10.33 -6.86 -0.49
CA PHE A 229 11.35 -5.84 -0.19
C PHE A 229 11.00 -4.43 -0.71
N THR A 230 9.93 -4.27 -1.49
CA THR A 230 9.39 -2.96 -1.90
C THR A 230 8.86 -2.17 -0.70
N ILE A 231 8.38 -2.85 0.34
CA ILE A 231 8.10 -2.20 1.62
C ILE A 231 9.42 -1.79 2.27
N SER A 232 9.49 -0.55 2.75
CA SER A 232 10.71 0.04 3.35
C SER A 232 11.20 -0.74 4.57
N GLU A 233 12.43 -0.49 4.99
CA GLU A 233 12.94 -1.00 6.26
C GLU A 233 12.06 -0.57 7.43
N ASN A 234 12.05 -1.37 8.50
CA ASN A 234 11.15 -1.20 9.62
C ASN A 234 9.71 -0.98 9.17
N PRO A 235 9.09 -2.01 8.54
CA PRO A 235 7.74 -1.91 8.02
C PRO A 235 6.77 -1.34 9.03
N ASN A 236 5.94 -0.43 8.56
CA ASN A 236 4.93 0.24 9.34
C ASN A 236 3.63 0.20 8.53
N PHE A 237 2.57 -0.29 9.14
CA PHE A 237 1.25 -0.37 8.52
C PHE A 237 0.24 0.32 9.42
N ARG A 238 -0.40 1.38 8.92
CA ARG A 238 -1.56 1.99 9.55
C ARG A 238 -2.81 1.50 8.82
N PHE A 239 -3.77 1.01 9.57
CA PHE A 239 -5.00 0.40 9.09
C PHE A 239 -6.11 0.57 10.11
N TYR A 240 -7.34 0.23 9.74
CA TYR A 240 -8.48 0.31 10.64
C TYR A 240 -8.96 -1.08 11.05
N PHE A 241 -9.62 -1.13 12.23
CA PHE A 241 -10.32 -2.31 12.74
C PHE A 241 -11.56 -1.88 13.53
N VAL A 242 -12.58 -2.74 13.59
CA VAL A 242 -13.84 -2.49 14.30
C VAL A 242 -13.95 -3.44 15.48
N PRO A 243 -13.59 -3.01 16.71
CA PRO A 243 -13.81 -3.79 17.92
C PRO A 243 -15.31 -3.76 18.28
N ARG A 244 -15.91 -4.94 18.49
CA ARG A 244 -17.32 -5.03 18.88
C ARG A 244 -17.52 -5.31 20.37
N ALA A 245 -16.46 -5.67 21.08
CA ALA A 245 -16.34 -5.91 22.51
C ALA A 245 -14.88 -5.80 22.88
N ASP A 246 -14.55 -5.81 24.16
CA ASP A 246 -13.17 -5.95 24.61
C ASP A 246 -12.53 -7.22 24.02
N GLY A 247 -11.26 -7.15 23.65
CA GLY A 247 -10.59 -8.25 22.99
C GLY A 247 -9.09 -8.00 22.79
N GLU A 248 -8.47 -8.84 22.00
CA GLU A 248 -7.05 -8.75 21.68
C GLU A 248 -6.86 -8.47 20.18
N LEU A 249 -6.07 -7.43 19.88
CA LEU A 249 -5.54 -7.19 18.54
C LEU A 249 -4.19 -7.89 18.44
N LYS A 250 -4.07 -8.86 17.51
CA LYS A 250 -2.89 -9.70 17.33
C LYS A 250 -2.34 -9.52 15.92
N ALA A 251 -0.99 -9.49 15.79
CA ALA A 251 -0.30 -9.60 14.51
C ALA A 251 0.63 -10.81 14.52
N GLU A 252 0.65 -11.51 13.38
CA GLU A 252 1.62 -12.53 13.02
C GLU A 252 2.33 -12.10 11.73
N VAL A 253 3.66 -12.18 11.74
CA VAL A 253 4.52 -11.73 10.65
C VAL A 253 5.49 -12.85 10.30
N VAL A 254 5.62 -13.18 9.01
CA VAL A 254 6.59 -14.15 8.52
C VAL A 254 7.55 -13.48 7.55
N ASP A 255 8.85 -13.68 7.74
CA ASP A 255 9.87 -13.16 6.83
C ASP A 255 10.23 -14.16 5.71
N SER A 256 11.06 -13.72 4.77
CA SER A 256 11.53 -14.53 3.64
C SER A 256 12.46 -15.67 4.04
N SER A 257 12.95 -15.70 5.31
CA SER A 257 13.70 -16.82 5.91
C SER A 257 12.80 -17.77 6.69
N ASN A 258 11.46 -17.60 6.60
CA ASN A 258 10.44 -18.36 7.34
C ASN A 258 10.50 -18.17 8.86
N ALA A 259 11.15 -17.11 9.35
CA ALA A 259 11.04 -16.73 10.76
C ALA A 259 9.66 -16.11 11.01
N THR A 260 9.01 -16.53 12.10
CA THR A 260 7.69 -16.04 12.51
C THR A 260 7.84 -15.16 13.76
N PHE A 261 7.16 -14.02 13.74
CA PHE A 261 7.12 -13.06 14.84
C PHE A 261 5.68 -12.75 15.20
N GLU A 262 5.38 -12.60 16.47
CA GLU A 262 4.04 -12.31 16.95
C GLU A 262 4.05 -11.14 17.95
N THR A 263 2.97 -10.36 17.95
CA THR A 263 2.69 -9.36 18.98
C THR A 263 1.20 -9.24 19.17
N SER A 264 0.79 -8.83 20.37
CA SER A 264 -0.62 -8.55 20.65
C SER A 264 -0.78 -7.40 21.64
N VAL A 265 -1.95 -6.78 21.63
CA VAL A 265 -2.34 -5.76 22.59
C VAL A 265 -3.81 -5.97 22.99
N ALA A 266 -4.08 -5.90 24.29
CA ALA A 266 -5.44 -5.92 24.80
C ALA A 266 -6.12 -4.58 24.47
N ILE A 267 -7.29 -4.65 23.85
CA ILE A 267 -8.16 -3.51 23.56
C ILE A 267 -9.30 -3.54 24.57
N ARG A 268 -9.47 -2.45 25.31
CA ARG A 268 -10.56 -2.26 26.27
C ARG A 268 -11.31 -1.00 25.95
N SER A 269 -12.64 -1.05 26.02
CA SER A 269 -13.50 0.10 25.87
C SER A 269 -13.21 1.14 26.95
N GLY A 270 -13.05 2.40 26.57
CA GLY A 270 -12.83 3.53 27.49
C GLY A 270 -11.42 3.69 28.06
N ALA A 271 -10.46 2.83 27.71
CA ALA A 271 -9.06 3.05 28.05
C ALA A 271 -8.43 3.99 27.00
N GLY A 272 -8.29 5.25 27.35
CA GLY A 272 -7.36 6.14 26.65
C GLY A 272 -5.96 5.55 26.70
N ALA A 273 -5.21 5.60 25.58
CA ALA A 273 -3.86 5.08 25.49
C ALA A 273 -3.00 5.66 26.63
N GLY A 274 -2.70 4.85 27.60
CA GLY A 274 -1.68 5.13 28.60
C GLY A 274 -0.32 5.09 27.89
N SER A 275 0.39 6.20 27.99
CA SER A 275 1.75 6.62 27.65
C SER A 275 2.73 5.55 27.16
#